data_940b0fe21ca914d81330e374b9835b7c
#
_entry.id   940b0fe21ca914d81330e374b9835b7c
#
_cell.length_a   1.000
_cell.length_b   1.000
_cell.length_c   1.000
_cell.angle_alpha   90.00
_cell.angle_beta   90.00
_cell.angle_gamma   90.00
#
_symmetry.space_group_name_H-M   'P 1'
#
loop_
_entity.id
_entity.type
_entity.pdbx_description
1 polymer ?
#
loop_
_entity_poly.entity_id
_entity_poly.type
_entity_poly.pdbx_seq_one_letter_code
_entity_poly.pdbx_strand_id
1 'polypeptide(L)'
;MIKLKDLLSEDLFGTSLKMKPHESLIVKSVISFMMDNYGFNAKIIVKKKDKTGMIGDISLNSNSIGGNKFYLHFNPNQSYQRIIQSMIHELTHVKQVSKGELLPNKDYTAILWKGKEYITVKDYAKLMKTNHSEYNKLPWEVEAIANMNSLYSQFIKSKYWLGLKGKDTTLDYIIDNI
;
A
#
# COMPACT_ATOMS: atom_id res chain seq x y z
N MET A 1 -19.69 -3.78 7.10
CA MET A 1 -18.87 -4.89 6.52
C MET A 1 -18.96 -4.74 5.00
N ILE A 2 -17.89 -4.23 4.36
CA ILE A 2 -17.84 -4.06 2.91
C ILE A 2 -17.72 -5.46 2.31
N LYS A 3 -18.67 -5.83 1.47
CA LYS A 3 -18.62 -7.13 0.79
C LYS A 3 -17.47 -7.09 -0.24
N LEU A 4 -16.72 -8.17 -0.33
CA LEU A 4 -15.63 -8.34 -1.30
C LEU A 4 -16.06 -8.01 -2.75
N LYS A 5 -17.36 -8.15 -3.07
CA LYS A 5 -17.97 -7.76 -4.34
C LYS A 5 -17.88 -6.26 -4.64
N ASP A 6 -17.96 -5.40 -3.62
CA ASP A 6 -17.96 -3.94 -3.82
C ASP A 6 -16.56 -3.39 -4.07
N LEU A 7 -15.53 -4.17 -3.69
CA LEU A 7 -14.12 -3.91 -4.02
C LEU A 7 -13.75 -4.40 -5.43
N LEU A 8 -14.62 -5.17 -6.08
CA LEU A 8 -14.36 -5.90 -7.32
C LEU A 8 -14.92 -5.21 -8.58
N SER A 9 -15.53 -4.03 -8.48
CA SER A 9 -15.95 -3.28 -9.67
C SER A 9 -14.74 -2.90 -10.51
N GLU A 10 -14.78 -3.14 -11.81
CA GLU A 10 -13.69 -2.83 -12.76
C GLU A 10 -13.29 -1.35 -12.74
N ASP A 11 -14.16 -0.46 -12.29
CA ASP A 11 -13.91 0.97 -12.11
C ASP A 11 -12.88 1.31 -10.99
N LEU A 12 -12.52 0.33 -10.13
CA LEU A 12 -11.47 0.50 -9.13
C LEU A 12 -10.06 0.44 -9.72
N PHE A 13 -9.92 -0.12 -10.91
CA PHE A 13 -8.63 -0.37 -11.54
C PHE A 13 -8.47 0.50 -12.80
N GLY A 14 -8.03 1.72 -12.60
CA GLY A 14 -7.60 2.58 -13.73
C GLY A 14 -6.47 1.88 -14.49
N THR A 15 -6.69 1.64 -15.78
CA THR A 15 -5.83 0.87 -16.67
C THR A 15 -4.56 1.63 -17.05
N SER A 16 -3.39 1.18 -16.58
CA SER A 16 -2.15 1.47 -17.31
C SER A 16 -1.44 0.20 -17.79
N LEU A 17 -1.56 -0.91 -17.11
CA LEU A 17 -1.17 -2.25 -17.58
C LEU A 17 -2.17 -3.25 -17.01
N LYS A 18 -2.74 -4.09 -17.87
CA LYS A 18 -3.69 -5.11 -17.46
C LYS A 18 -3.03 -6.08 -16.48
N MET A 19 -3.51 -6.14 -15.24
CA MET A 19 -3.03 -7.13 -14.27
C MET A 19 -3.41 -8.53 -14.73
N LYS A 20 -2.51 -9.48 -14.53
CA LYS A 20 -2.84 -10.90 -14.71
C LYS A 20 -3.88 -11.33 -13.66
N PRO A 21 -4.72 -12.33 -13.92
CA PRO A 21 -5.76 -12.76 -12.97
C PRO A 21 -5.20 -13.06 -11.57
N HIS A 22 -4.13 -13.83 -11.47
CA HIS A 22 -3.48 -14.16 -10.20
C HIS A 22 -2.90 -12.94 -9.47
N GLU A 23 -2.31 -11.97 -10.18
CA GLU A 23 -1.83 -10.71 -9.60
C GLU A 23 -2.98 -9.92 -8.98
N SER A 24 -4.12 -9.83 -9.69
CA SER A 24 -5.32 -9.17 -9.18
C SER A 24 -5.84 -9.83 -7.89
N LEU A 25 -5.82 -11.15 -7.82
CA LEU A 25 -6.26 -11.90 -6.64
C LEU A 25 -5.32 -11.65 -5.44
N ILE A 26 -4.00 -11.68 -5.65
CA ILE A 26 -3.00 -11.37 -4.60
C ILE A 26 -3.22 -9.95 -4.08
N VAL A 27 -3.28 -8.97 -4.98
CA VAL A 27 -3.47 -7.55 -4.63
C VAL A 27 -4.73 -7.35 -3.79
N LYS A 28 -5.85 -7.90 -4.21
CA LYS A 28 -7.13 -7.81 -3.49
C LYS A 28 -7.04 -8.44 -2.10
N SER A 29 -6.39 -9.59 -1.99
CA SER A 29 -6.21 -10.29 -0.72
C SER A 29 -5.35 -9.49 0.26
N VAL A 30 -4.25 -8.88 -0.20
CA VAL A 30 -3.42 -8.02 0.65
C VAL A 30 -4.19 -6.80 1.13
N ILE A 31 -4.93 -6.12 0.24
CA ILE A 31 -5.76 -4.96 0.60
C ILE A 31 -6.81 -5.34 1.64
N SER A 32 -7.54 -6.43 1.41
CA SER A 32 -8.59 -6.90 2.35
C SER A 32 -8.00 -7.25 3.72
N PHE A 33 -6.86 -7.95 3.73
CA PHE A 33 -6.14 -8.27 4.98
C PHE A 33 -5.76 -7.00 5.74
N MET A 34 -5.18 -6.00 5.08
CA MET A 34 -4.74 -4.77 5.72
C MET A 34 -5.92 -3.93 6.21
N MET A 35 -7.01 -3.84 5.45
CA MET A 35 -8.23 -3.14 5.85
C MET A 35 -8.83 -3.76 7.11
N ASP A 36 -8.96 -5.09 7.15
CA ASP A 36 -9.53 -5.79 8.31
C ASP A 36 -8.59 -5.70 9.53
N ASN A 37 -7.29 -5.88 9.31
CA ASN A 37 -6.30 -5.88 10.40
C ASN A 37 -6.20 -4.52 11.11
N TYR A 38 -6.27 -3.42 10.34
CA TYR A 38 -6.15 -2.07 10.87
C TYR A 38 -7.46 -1.33 11.06
N GLY A 39 -8.58 -1.88 10.63
CA GLY A 39 -9.90 -1.26 10.75
C GLY A 39 -9.99 0.09 10.04
N PHE A 40 -9.44 0.21 8.82
CA PHE A 40 -9.63 1.39 7.98
C PHE A 40 -10.46 1.04 6.74
N ASN A 41 -11.06 2.06 6.15
CA ASN A 41 -11.82 1.94 4.91
C ASN A 41 -11.32 2.99 3.92
N ALA A 42 -10.84 2.53 2.76
CA ALA A 42 -10.29 3.41 1.73
C ALA A 42 -10.57 2.86 0.32
N LYS A 43 -10.77 3.74 -0.65
CA LYS A 43 -10.80 3.37 -2.06
C LYS A 43 -9.37 3.31 -2.59
N ILE A 44 -8.89 2.10 -2.91
CA ILE A 44 -7.52 1.88 -3.37
C ILE A 44 -7.56 1.52 -4.85
N ILE A 45 -6.92 2.33 -5.69
CA ILE A 45 -6.77 2.11 -7.12
C ILE A 45 -5.35 1.61 -7.36
N VAL A 46 -5.23 0.37 -7.82
CA VAL A 46 -3.93 -0.25 -8.05
C VAL A 46 -3.51 -0.10 -9.50
N LYS A 47 -2.26 0.30 -9.73
CA LYS A 47 -1.67 0.46 -11.05
C LYS A 47 -0.31 -0.23 -11.11
N LYS A 48 -0.04 -0.93 -12.21
CA LYS A 48 1.32 -1.38 -12.52
C LYS A 48 2.14 -0.20 -13.03
N LYS A 49 3.37 -0.06 -12.52
CA LYS A 49 4.39 0.83 -13.08
C LYS A 49 5.60 0.00 -13.47
N ASP A 50 5.91 0.02 -14.73
CA ASP A 50 7.11 -0.64 -15.29
C ASP A 50 8.31 0.32 -15.24
N LYS A 51 8.62 0.86 -14.07
CA LYS A 51 9.80 1.68 -13.85
C LYS A 51 10.81 0.92 -13.01
N THR A 52 11.99 0.73 -13.60
CA THR A 52 13.17 0.21 -12.91
C THR A 52 13.46 1.07 -11.67
N GLY A 53 13.56 0.42 -10.52
CA GLY A 53 14.00 1.06 -9.28
C GLY A 53 12.91 1.42 -8.26
N MET A 54 11.62 1.45 -8.62
CA MET A 54 10.54 1.64 -7.66
C MET A 54 9.95 0.30 -7.22
N ILE A 55 9.94 0.04 -5.94
CA ILE A 55 9.34 -1.17 -5.34
C ILE A 55 7.83 -0.98 -5.19
N GLY A 56 7.40 0.17 -4.73
CA GLY A 56 6.03 0.63 -4.60
C GLY A 56 6.00 2.13 -4.36
N ASP A 57 4.90 2.78 -4.67
CA ASP A 57 4.61 4.14 -4.23
C ASP A 57 3.11 4.32 -4.00
N ILE A 58 2.75 5.14 -3.03
CA ILE A 58 1.40 5.65 -2.86
C ILE A 58 1.37 7.11 -3.26
N SER A 59 0.41 7.45 -4.10
CA SER A 59 0.07 8.84 -4.35
C SER A 59 -1.34 9.15 -3.84
N LEU A 60 -1.44 10.20 -3.05
CA LEU A 60 -2.72 10.79 -2.69
C LEU A 60 -3.29 11.50 -3.91
N ASN A 61 -4.58 11.36 -4.16
CA ASN A 61 -5.24 12.22 -5.14
C ASN A 61 -5.33 13.63 -4.51
N SER A 62 -4.65 14.60 -5.11
CA SER A 62 -4.58 15.98 -4.63
C SER A 62 -5.94 16.70 -4.46
N ASN A 63 -7.01 16.13 -5.02
CA ASN A 63 -8.37 16.67 -4.91
C ASN A 63 -9.12 16.21 -3.65
N SER A 64 -8.49 15.48 -2.74
CA SER A 64 -9.16 14.96 -1.55
C SER A 64 -8.22 14.88 -0.35
N ILE A 65 -7.93 16.05 0.20
CA ILE A 65 -7.40 16.11 1.56
C ILE A 65 -8.49 15.62 2.50
N GLY A 66 -8.18 14.53 3.21
CA GLY A 66 -9.17 13.77 3.94
C GLY A 66 -10.01 12.82 3.08
N GLY A 67 -9.71 12.70 1.78
CA GLY A 67 -10.37 11.76 0.87
C GLY A 67 -9.85 10.34 1.04
N ASN A 68 -10.79 9.38 1.06
CA ASN A 68 -10.49 7.95 1.17
C ASN A 68 -10.05 7.29 -0.14
N LYS A 69 -9.42 8.03 -1.06
CA LYS A 69 -9.02 7.52 -2.38
C LYS A 69 -7.51 7.60 -2.56
N PHE A 70 -6.89 6.44 -2.77
CA PHE A 70 -5.45 6.28 -2.89
C PHE A 70 -5.09 5.55 -4.19
N TYR A 71 -3.94 5.89 -4.76
CA TYR A 71 -3.35 5.15 -5.86
C TYR A 71 -2.13 4.38 -5.35
N LEU A 72 -2.18 3.06 -5.45
CA LEU A 72 -1.09 2.17 -5.12
C LEU A 72 -0.41 1.70 -6.40
N HIS A 73 0.89 1.90 -6.50
CA HIS A 73 1.67 1.41 -7.63
C HIS A 73 2.59 0.29 -7.18
N PHE A 74 2.76 -0.73 -8.01
CA PHE A 74 3.74 -1.78 -7.77
C PHE A 74 4.51 -2.14 -9.05
N ASN A 75 5.75 -2.62 -8.87
CA ASN A 75 6.59 -3.09 -9.95
C ASN A 75 6.36 -4.60 -10.17
N PRO A 76 5.81 -5.04 -11.32
CA PRO A 76 5.52 -6.44 -11.60
C PRO A 76 6.77 -7.31 -11.81
N ASN A 77 7.95 -6.70 -11.98
CA ASN A 77 9.22 -7.40 -12.21
C ASN A 77 9.93 -7.82 -10.91
N GLN A 78 9.25 -7.68 -9.77
CA GLN A 78 9.73 -8.14 -8.46
C GLN A 78 9.19 -9.54 -8.13
N SER A 79 9.83 -10.23 -7.17
CA SER A 79 9.25 -11.45 -6.60
C SER A 79 7.92 -11.14 -5.91
N TYR A 80 6.99 -12.10 -5.87
CA TYR A 80 5.70 -11.92 -5.20
C TYR A 80 5.85 -11.59 -3.71
N GLN A 81 6.84 -12.18 -3.04
CA GLN A 81 7.18 -11.79 -1.68
C GLN A 81 7.46 -10.29 -1.56
N ARG A 82 8.33 -9.76 -2.43
CA ARG A 82 8.66 -8.33 -2.45
C ARG A 82 7.47 -7.46 -2.80
N ILE A 83 6.64 -7.88 -3.74
CA ILE A 83 5.40 -7.17 -4.11
C ILE A 83 4.48 -7.08 -2.90
N ILE A 84 4.23 -8.20 -2.20
CA ILE A 84 3.36 -8.26 -1.03
C ILE A 84 3.92 -7.38 0.10
N GLN A 85 5.22 -7.49 0.41
CA GLN A 85 5.87 -6.67 1.43
C GLN A 85 5.76 -5.18 1.13
N SER A 86 6.03 -4.77 -0.12
CA SER A 86 5.89 -3.37 -0.55
C SER A 86 4.46 -2.89 -0.43
N MET A 87 3.49 -3.71 -0.84
CA MET A 87 2.08 -3.36 -0.68
C MET A 87 1.69 -3.17 0.78
N ILE A 88 2.16 -4.03 1.69
CA ILE A 88 1.93 -3.91 3.13
C ILE A 88 2.52 -2.59 3.66
N HIS A 89 3.75 -2.25 3.25
CA HIS A 89 4.39 -0.98 3.59
C HIS A 89 3.53 0.21 3.16
N GLU A 90 3.15 0.26 1.88
CA GLU A 90 2.35 1.35 1.33
C GLU A 90 0.94 1.42 1.93
N LEU A 91 0.31 0.28 2.18
CA LEU A 91 -1.00 0.24 2.84
C LEU A 91 -0.92 0.67 4.32
N THR A 92 0.24 0.59 4.95
CA THR A 92 0.47 1.19 6.26
C THR A 92 0.38 2.72 6.17
N HIS A 93 0.91 3.34 5.11
CA HIS A 93 0.71 4.79 4.89
C HIS A 93 -0.75 5.14 4.62
N VAL A 94 -1.48 4.30 3.87
CA VAL A 94 -2.94 4.48 3.72
C VAL A 94 -3.65 4.49 5.07
N LYS A 95 -3.30 3.54 5.96
CA LYS A 95 -3.80 3.49 7.34
C LYS A 95 -3.47 4.78 8.11
N GLN A 96 -2.21 5.23 8.06
CA GLN A 96 -1.76 6.43 8.76
C GLN A 96 -2.54 7.67 8.32
N VAL A 97 -2.75 7.83 7.01
CA VAL A 97 -3.55 8.94 6.47
C VAL A 97 -5.03 8.79 6.80
N SER A 98 -5.61 7.60 6.61
CA SER A 98 -7.03 7.35 6.89
C SER A 98 -7.40 7.53 8.36
N LYS A 99 -6.45 7.32 9.27
CA LYS A 99 -6.62 7.55 10.72
C LYS A 99 -6.23 8.96 11.17
N GLY A 100 -5.81 9.83 10.25
CA GLY A 100 -5.40 11.19 10.58
C GLY A 100 -4.05 11.28 11.30
N GLU A 101 -3.25 10.20 11.27
CA GLU A 101 -1.92 10.17 11.90
C GLU A 101 -0.87 10.89 11.06
N LEU A 102 -1.00 10.83 9.74
CA LEU A 102 -0.11 11.46 8.75
C LEU A 102 -0.93 12.39 7.85
N LEU A 103 -0.79 13.69 8.02
CA LEU A 103 -1.57 14.70 7.29
C LEU A 103 -0.69 15.92 6.98
N PRO A 104 -0.99 16.69 5.91
CA PRO A 104 -0.46 18.03 5.79
C PRO A 104 -1.13 18.95 6.83
N ASN A 105 -0.44 20.03 7.23
CA ASN A 105 -1.06 21.11 7.98
C ASN A 105 -2.04 21.91 7.08
N LYS A 106 -2.82 22.81 7.67
CA LYS A 106 -3.88 23.58 6.97
C LYS A 106 -3.36 24.37 5.77
N ASP A 107 -2.13 24.87 5.86
CA ASP A 107 -1.52 25.73 4.84
C ASP A 107 -0.65 24.95 3.85
N TYR A 108 -0.58 23.61 4.00
CA TYR A 108 0.26 22.73 3.16
C TYR A 108 1.76 23.05 3.20
N THR A 109 2.23 23.66 4.26
CA THR A 109 3.64 24.02 4.44
C THR A 109 4.42 22.98 5.24
N ALA A 110 3.74 22.16 6.05
CA ALA A 110 4.34 21.13 6.88
C ALA A 110 3.54 19.83 6.86
N ILE A 111 4.20 18.75 7.21
CA ILE A 111 3.63 17.43 7.44
C ILE A 111 3.46 17.26 8.95
N LEU A 112 2.24 16.87 9.34
CA LEU A 112 1.88 16.53 10.71
C LEU A 112 2.04 15.01 10.91
N TRP A 113 2.62 14.66 12.04
CA TRP A 113 2.62 13.31 12.55
C TRP A 113 1.91 13.26 13.89
N LYS A 114 0.80 12.52 13.95
CA LYS A 114 -0.04 12.41 15.17
C LYS A 114 -0.41 13.76 15.75
N GLY A 115 -0.77 14.69 14.86
CA GLY A 115 -1.24 16.04 15.19
C GLY A 115 -0.15 17.08 15.50
N LYS A 116 1.13 16.72 15.42
CA LYS A 116 2.25 17.66 15.63
C LYS A 116 3.03 17.89 14.34
N GLU A 117 3.42 19.13 14.09
CA GLU A 117 4.31 19.42 12.97
C GLU A 117 5.65 18.73 13.16
N TYR A 118 6.10 18.04 12.10
CA TYR A 118 7.31 17.25 12.14
C TYR A 118 8.38 17.73 11.15
N ILE A 119 7.99 18.02 9.92
CA ILE A 119 8.89 18.44 8.85
C ILE A 119 8.16 19.36 7.86
N THR A 120 8.88 20.32 7.28
CA THR A 120 8.29 21.13 6.20
C THR A 120 8.12 20.29 4.93
N VAL A 121 7.12 20.61 4.11
CA VAL A 121 6.90 19.94 2.82
C VAL A 121 8.12 20.07 1.91
N LYS A 122 8.83 21.21 1.98
CA LYS A 122 10.06 21.46 1.21
C LYS A 122 11.20 20.50 1.62
N ASP A 123 11.44 20.35 2.93
CA ASP A 123 12.50 19.48 3.44
C ASP A 123 12.16 17.99 3.22
N TYR A 124 10.88 17.62 3.40
CA TYR A 124 10.40 16.28 3.05
C TYR A 124 10.67 15.93 1.59
N ALA A 125 10.29 16.82 0.65
CA ALA A 125 10.54 16.63 -0.77
C ALA A 125 12.06 16.57 -1.11
N LYS A 126 12.88 17.29 -0.36
CA LYS A 126 14.34 17.21 -0.47
C LYS A 126 14.85 15.84 0.00
N LEU A 127 14.44 15.38 1.19
CA LEU A 127 14.84 14.08 1.74
C LEU A 127 14.49 12.93 0.79
N MET A 128 13.28 12.90 0.24
CA MET A 128 12.85 11.89 -0.73
C MET A 128 13.77 11.79 -1.95
N LYS A 129 14.34 12.91 -2.39
CA LYS A 129 15.18 12.96 -3.61
C LYS A 129 16.66 12.71 -3.35
N THR A 130 17.17 13.11 -2.19
CA THR A 130 18.62 13.22 -1.98
C THR A 130 19.16 12.39 -0.83
N ASN A 131 18.31 11.92 0.09
CA ASN A 131 18.77 11.22 1.29
C ASN A 131 17.78 10.17 1.79
N HIS A 132 17.75 9.03 1.13
CA HIS A 132 16.87 7.91 1.51
C HIS A 132 17.13 7.38 2.94
N SER A 133 18.37 7.50 3.44
CA SER A 133 18.70 7.06 4.80
C SER A 133 17.96 7.89 5.85
N GLU A 134 17.97 9.23 5.70
CA GLU A 134 17.23 10.12 6.60
C GLU A 134 15.71 10.03 6.37
N TYR A 135 15.29 9.86 5.12
CA TYR A 135 13.88 9.62 4.79
C TYR A 135 13.32 8.42 5.56
N ASN A 136 14.04 7.30 5.57
CA ASN A 136 13.62 6.09 6.29
C ASN A 136 13.61 6.22 7.82
N LYS A 137 14.16 7.31 8.38
CA LYS A 137 14.09 7.62 9.81
C LYS A 137 12.84 8.43 10.20
N LEU A 138 12.06 8.89 9.22
CA LEU A 138 10.80 9.57 9.50
C LEU A 138 9.86 8.62 10.26
N PRO A 139 9.14 9.09 11.27
CA PRO A 139 8.42 8.21 12.19
C PRO A 139 7.36 7.34 11.51
N TRP A 140 6.74 7.82 10.44
CA TRP A 140 5.79 7.04 9.64
C TRP A 140 6.46 5.97 8.80
N GLU A 141 7.68 6.23 8.29
CA GLU A 141 8.49 5.24 7.57
C GLU A 141 9.01 4.16 8.53
N VAL A 142 9.50 4.57 9.70
CA VAL A 142 9.94 3.65 10.75
C VAL A 142 8.79 2.71 11.16
N GLU A 143 7.57 3.22 11.35
CA GLU A 143 6.39 2.40 11.65
C GLU A 143 6.07 1.44 10.50
N ALA A 144 6.08 1.92 9.25
CA ALA A 144 5.79 1.10 8.07
C ALA A 144 6.82 -0.02 7.88
N ILE A 145 8.12 0.30 8.01
CA ILE A 145 9.21 -0.66 7.90
C ILE A 145 9.16 -1.70 9.03
N ALA A 146 8.96 -1.27 10.27
CA ALA A 146 8.92 -2.16 11.43
C ALA A 146 7.78 -3.19 11.34
N ASN A 147 6.61 -2.77 10.83
CA ASN A 147 5.44 -3.63 10.72
C ASN A 147 5.47 -4.56 9.51
N MET A 148 6.20 -4.23 8.46
CA MET A 148 6.17 -4.91 7.16
C MET A 148 6.41 -6.43 7.27
N ASN A 149 7.48 -6.85 7.93
CA ASN A 149 7.83 -8.28 8.02
C ASN A 149 6.86 -9.06 8.91
N SER A 150 6.43 -8.47 10.01
CA SER A 150 5.45 -9.08 10.92
C SER A 150 4.11 -9.29 10.22
N LEU A 151 3.61 -8.25 9.53
CA LEU A 151 2.35 -8.32 8.80
C LEU A 151 2.42 -9.24 7.58
N TYR A 152 3.56 -9.29 6.89
CA TYR A 152 3.78 -10.26 5.84
C TYR A 152 3.65 -11.69 6.37
N SER A 153 4.31 -11.99 7.49
CA SER A 153 4.23 -13.33 8.13
C SER A 153 2.83 -13.68 8.61
N GLN A 154 2.04 -12.69 9.05
CA GLN A 154 0.63 -12.88 9.40
C GLN A 154 -0.22 -13.09 8.15
N PHE A 155 0.02 -12.32 7.10
CA PHE A 155 -0.72 -12.40 5.84
C PHE A 155 -0.62 -13.79 5.20
N ILE A 156 0.58 -14.34 5.04
CA ILE A 156 0.77 -15.66 4.41
C ILE A 156 0.17 -16.83 5.22
N LYS A 157 -0.13 -16.61 6.50
CA LYS A 157 -0.85 -17.57 7.37
C LYS A 157 -2.34 -17.30 7.47
N SER A 158 -2.82 -16.21 6.87
CA SER A 158 -4.21 -15.76 7.00
C SER A 158 -5.15 -16.48 6.04
N LYS A 159 -6.46 -16.43 6.36
CA LYS A 159 -7.54 -16.87 5.47
C LYS A 159 -7.51 -16.16 4.09
N TYR A 160 -6.95 -14.95 4.01
CA TYR A 160 -6.86 -14.17 2.78
C TYR A 160 -5.86 -14.77 1.80
N TRP A 161 -4.72 -15.27 2.28
CA TRP A 161 -3.72 -15.94 1.48
C TRP A 161 -4.09 -17.38 1.19
N LEU A 162 -4.39 -18.16 2.22
CA LEU A 162 -4.73 -19.58 2.10
C LEU A 162 -6.01 -19.80 1.27
N GLY A 163 -6.95 -18.89 1.30
CA GLY A 163 -8.16 -18.92 0.48
C GLY A 163 -7.94 -18.66 -1.02
N LEU A 164 -6.72 -18.38 -1.45
CA LEU A 164 -6.35 -18.28 -2.87
C LEU A 164 -6.03 -19.64 -3.49
N LYS A 165 -5.68 -20.64 -2.68
CA LYS A 165 -5.34 -21.98 -3.16
C LYS A 165 -6.52 -22.60 -3.92
N GLY A 166 -6.22 -23.23 -5.06
CA GLY A 166 -7.22 -23.84 -5.94
C GLY A 166 -7.96 -22.87 -6.88
N LYS A 167 -7.62 -21.57 -6.87
CA LYS A 167 -8.27 -20.58 -7.76
C LYS A 167 -7.56 -20.39 -9.09
N ASP A 168 -6.27 -20.68 -9.14
CA ASP A 168 -5.43 -20.51 -10.34
C ASP A 168 -4.16 -21.34 -10.15
N THR A 169 -3.73 -22.09 -11.15
CA THR A 169 -2.53 -22.96 -11.06
C THR A 169 -1.24 -22.19 -10.81
N THR A 170 -1.16 -20.95 -11.32
CA THR A 170 -0.01 -20.06 -11.04
C THR A 170 -0.01 -19.62 -9.57
N LEU A 171 -1.20 -19.36 -8.99
CA LEU A 171 -1.33 -19.05 -7.56
C LEU A 171 -0.93 -20.22 -6.69
N ASP A 172 -1.32 -21.45 -7.03
CA ASP A 172 -0.96 -22.64 -6.28
C ASP A 172 0.56 -22.79 -6.22
N TYR A 173 1.23 -22.63 -7.38
CA TYR A 173 2.69 -22.62 -7.43
C TYR A 173 3.31 -21.50 -6.57
N ILE A 174 2.77 -20.28 -6.63
CA ILE A 174 3.26 -19.14 -5.83
C ILE A 174 3.09 -19.42 -4.33
N ILE A 175 1.91 -19.92 -3.92
CA ILE A 175 1.59 -20.21 -2.52
C ILE A 175 2.53 -21.27 -1.93
N ASP A 176 2.83 -22.30 -2.71
CA ASP A 176 3.67 -23.42 -2.27
C ASP A 176 5.19 -23.08 -2.25
N ASN A 177 5.59 -21.90 -2.82
CA ASN A 177 7.00 -21.47 -2.93
C ASN A 177 7.31 -20.12 -2.25
N ILE A 178 6.39 -19.55 -1.48
CA ILE A 178 6.59 -18.39 -0.59
C ILE A 178 6.66 -18.83 0.87
#